data_4e55a8c830624ad536e623cf7e1f5528
#
_entry.id   4e55a8c830624ad536e623cf7e1f5528
#
_cell.length_a   1.000
_cell.length_b   1.000
_cell.length_c   1.000
_cell.angle_alpha   90.00
_cell.angle_beta   90.00
_cell.angle_gamma   90.00
#
_symmetry.space_group_name_H-M   'P 1'
#
loop_
_entity.id
_entity.type
_entity.pdbx_description
1 polymer ?
#
loop_
_entity_poly.entity_id
_entity_poly.type
_entity_poly.pdbx_seq_one_letter_code
_entity_poly.pdbx_strand_id
1 'polypeptide(L)'
;MLTARLLTSLFLLPAAAVLAPAAAQDIVPHRAVYAVSALDRGKPGTGTSGTYAFELRLTCDGYVVNQRLRLEMAGARAAVASEQQSQMTESRDGKKLRFEHRTTTGGKQTSIVKGEALVGDDGKGEARFTEPEGQTVALPPNTLFPVAIARETIRQAKAGESGFDAQFFFGEKVKAPQLVNILIGKLPKRLADVKIPEGGEQLADGRTRIYYRAGFFDAQADGKGQGEPAYEMSSVTLDNGIELYGTHEESDGGIEYRITRLEALPKPECK
;
A
#
# COMPACT_ATOMS: atom_id res chain seq x y z
N MET A 1 62.00 -48.46 -25.65
CA MET A 1 60.53 -48.68 -25.44
C MET A 1 60.00 -47.54 -24.58
N LEU A 2 59.48 -46.49 -25.24
CA LEU A 2 58.84 -45.33 -24.55
C LEU A 2 57.33 -45.51 -24.57
N THR A 3 56.71 -45.63 -23.41
CA THR A 3 55.26 -45.67 -23.24
C THR A 3 54.75 -44.25 -23.01
N ALA A 4 54.03 -43.70 -23.98
CA ALA A 4 53.32 -42.42 -23.85
C ALA A 4 52.02 -42.60 -23.00
N ARG A 5 51.88 -41.82 -21.91
CA ARG A 5 50.64 -41.71 -21.14
C ARG A 5 49.84 -40.53 -21.67
N LEU A 6 48.68 -40.82 -22.27
CA LEU A 6 47.65 -39.81 -22.58
C LEU A 6 46.96 -39.34 -21.29
N LEU A 7 47.09 -38.05 -20.98
CA LEU A 7 46.27 -37.37 -19.96
C LEU A 7 45.01 -36.85 -20.63
N THR A 8 43.87 -37.44 -20.28
CA THR A 8 42.55 -36.97 -20.71
C THR A 8 42.07 -35.92 -19.70
N SER A 9 42.11 -34.65 -20.08
CA SER A 9 41.57 -33.54 -19.28
C SER A 9 40.08 -33.47 -19.46
N LEU A 10 39.34 -33.76 -18.37
CA LEU A 10 37.87 -33.62 -18.29
C LEU A 10 37.52 -32.15 -18.01
N PHE A 11 37.02 -31.44 -19.01
CA PHE A 11 36.48 -30.09 -18.84
C PHE A 11 35.10 -30.17 -18.18
N LEU A 12 35.01 -29.81 -16.91
CA LEU A 12 33.73 -29.52 -16.25
C LEU A 12 33.28 -28.12 -16.69
N LEU A 13 32.23 -28.04 -17.50
CA LEU A 13 31.49 -26.81 -17.78
C LEU A 13 30.65 -26.44 -16.54
N PRO A 14 30.75 -25.20 -16.01
CA PRO A 14 29.84 -24.76 -14.93
C PRO A 14 28.44 -24.57 -15.53
N ALA A 15 27.44 -25.28 -15.01
CA ALA A 15 26.05 -25.03 -15.30
C ALA A 15 25.68 -23.65 -14.75
N ALA A 16 25.50 -22.68 -15.63
CA ALA A 16 24.90 -21.38 -15.26
C ALA A 16 23.45 -21.62 -14.83
N ALA A 17 23.19 -21.55 -13.55
CA ALA A 17 21.82 -21.52 -13.02
C ALA A 17 21.16 -20.22 -13.52
N VAL A 18 20.26 -20.34 -14.49
CA VAL A 18 19.37 -19.24 -14.89
C VAL A 18 18.41 -19.01 -13.72
N LEU A 19 18.68 -17.99 -12.91
CA LEU A 19 17.74 -17.51 -11.92
C LEU A 19 16.50 -17.00 -12.68
N ALA A 20 15.42 -17.80 -12.67
CA ALA A 20 14.13 -17.35 -13.14
C ALA A 20 13.73 -16.10 -12.32
N PRO A 21 13.26 -15.01 -12.98
CA PRO A 21 12.78 -13.85 -12.25
C PRO A 21 11.69 -14.32 -11.28
N ALA A 22 11.86 -14.01 -9.99
CA ALA A 22 10.86 -14.32 -8.97
C ALA A 22 9.55 -13.68 -9.43
N ALA A 23 8.55 -14.51 -9.71
CA ALA A 23 7.23 -14.03 -10.11
C ALA A 23 6.77 -13.01 -9.06
N ALA A 24 6.51 -11.78 -9.50
CA ALA A 24 6.06 -10.72 -8.61
C ALA A 24 4.83 -11.22 -7.84
N GLN A 25 4.92 -11.21 -6.51
CA GLN A 25 3.85 -11.70 -5.64
C GLN A 25 2.58 -10.89 -5.90
N ASP A 26 1.56 -11.53 -6.45
CA ASP A 26 0.26 -10.88 -6.66
C ASP A 26 -0.50 -10.77 -5.34
N ILE A 27 -1.04 -9.59 -5.10
CA ILE A 27 -2.03 -9.38 -4.04
C ILE A 27 -3.31 -10.12 -4.46
N VAL A 28 -3.89 -10.89 -3.53
CA VAL A 28 -5.11 -11.63 -3.84
C VAL A 28 -6.33 -10.70 -3.98
N PRO A 29 -7.22 -10.94 -4.96
CA PRO A 29 -8.43 -10.16 -5.08
C PRO A 29 -9.35 -10.44 -3.89
N HIS A 30 -9.76 -9.37 -3.21
CA HIS A 30 -10.59 -9.48 -2.00
C HIS A 30 -11.39 -8.20 -1.75
N ARG A 31 -12.42 -8.35 -0.93
CA ARG A 31 -13.15 -7.25 -0.30
C ARG A 31 -13.01 -7.38 1.21
N ALA A 32 -12.74 -6.27 1.87
CA ALA A 32 -12.62 -6.21 3.31
C ALA A 32 -13.43 -5.02 3.88
N VAL A 33 -13.98 -5.18 5.08
CA VAL A 33 -14.61 -4.11 5.85
C VAL A 33 -13.92 -4.05 7.20
N TYR A 34 -13.69 -2.84 7.68
CA TYR A 34 -13.02 -2.56 8.94
C TYR A 34 -13.90 -1.68 9.81
N ALA A 35 -13.94 -1.98 11.10
CA ALA A 35 -14.40 -1.03 12.11
C ALA A 35 -13.27 -0.03 12.38
N VAL A 36 -13.63 1.25 12.43
CA VAL A 36 -12.70 2.35 12.68
C VAL A 36 -13.02 2.99 14.01
N SER A 37 -12.01 3.30 14.81
CA SER A 37 -12.11 4.03 16.07
C SER A 37 -10.96 5.01 16.22
N ALA A 38 -11.13 6.01 17.10
CA ALA A 38 -10.03 6.88 17.49
C ALA A 38 -8.89 6.04 18.09
N LEU A 39 -7.65 6.36 17.73
CA LEU A 39 -6.48 5.76 18.34
C LEU A 39 -6.33 6.31 19.77
N ASP A 40 -6.42 5.41 20.76
CA ASP A 40 -6.22 5.78 22.15
C ASP A 40 -4.72 6.01 22.43
N ARG A 41 -4.38 7.26 22.69
CA ARG A 41 -3.05 7.69 23.13
C ARG A 41 -3.05 8.11 24.61
N GLY A 42 -3.95 7.56 25.43
CA GLY A 42 -4.12 7.92 26.84
C GLY A 42 -4.83 9.25 27.05
N LYS A 43 -5.41 9.84 26.00
CA LYS A 43 -6.36 10.95 26.10
C LYS A 43 -7.77 10.39 25.93
N PRO A 44 -8.79 10.91 26.65
CA PRO A 44 -10.16 10.51 26.40
C PRO A 44 -10.46 10.64 24.90
N GLY A 45 -10.93 9.55 24.30
CA GLY A 45 -11.11 9.46 22.84
C GLY A 45 -11.94 10.63 22.32
N THR A 46 -11.57 11.14 21.17
CA THR A 46 -12.26 12.24 20.47
C THR A 46 -13.65 11.87 19.98
N GLY A 47 -14.18 10.69 20.36
CA GLY A 47 -15.46 10.20 19.88
C GLY A 47 -15.52 9.90 18.38
N THR A 48 -14.36 9.67 17.75
CA THR A 48 -14.31 9.28 16.34
C THR A 48 -14.60 7.79 16.20
N SER A 49 -15.55 7.45 15.35
CA SER A 49 -15.88 6.09 14.95
C SER A 49 -16.23 6.05 13.47
N GLY A 50 -16.20 4.87 12.87
CA GLY A 50 -16.51 4.78 11.45
C GLY A 50 -16.37 3.39 10.87
N THR A 51 -16.35 3.37 9.55
CA THR A 51 -16.20 2.17 8.75
C THR A 51 -15.27 2.45 7.57
N TYR A 52 -14.32 1.55 7.33
CA TYR A 52 -13.50 1.55 6.14
C TYR A 52 -13.83 0.32 5.31
N ALA A 53 -14.19 0.51 4.06
CA ALA A 53 -14.41 -0.55 3.09
C ALA A 53 -13.32 -0.50 2.01
N PHE A 54 -12.74 -1.65 1.73
CA PHE A 54 -11.69 -1.85 0.74
C PHE A 54 -12.07 -2.96 -0.22
N GLU A 55 -11.82 -2.76 -1.49
CA GLU A 55 -11.96 -3.78 -2.51
C GLU A 55 -10.78 -3.71 -3.47
N LEU A 56 -10.12 -4.84 -3.71
CA LEU A 56 -9.12 -5.01 -4.74
C LEU A 56 -9.56 -6.12 -5.69
N ARG A 57 -9.67 -5.78 -6.96
CA ARG A 57 -9.91 -6.72 -8.05
C ARG A 57 -8.68 -6.83 -8.92
N LEU A 58 -8.40 -8.04 -9.37
CA LEU A 58 -7.45 -8.27 -10.44
C LEU A 58 -8.13 -8.09 -11.79
N THR A 59 -7.42 -7.52 -12.75
CA THR A 59 -7.74 -7.54 -14.17
C THR A 59 -6.55 -8.17 -14.93
N CYS A 60 -6.71 -8.42 -16.22
CA CYS A 60 -5.58 -8.94 -17.01
C CYS A 60 -4.41 -7.94 -17.08
N ASP A 61 -4.73 -6.65 -17.04
CA ASP A 61 -3.74 -5.58 -17.20
C ASP A 61 -3.24 -4.98 -15.88
N GLY A 62 -3.88 -5.34 -14.75
CA GLY A 62 -3.47 -4.75 -13.46
C GLY A 62 -4.49 -4.97 -12.34
N TYR A 63 -4.72 -3.90 -11.60
CA TYR A 63 -5.50 -3.88 -10.37
C TYR A 63 -6.52 -2.75 -10.41
N VAL A 64 -7.72 -3.02 -9.90
CA VAL A 64 -8.73 -1.99 -9.60
C VAL A 64 -8.92 -1.96 -8.10
N VAL A 65 -8.73 -0.80 -7.50
CA VAL A 65 -8.86 -0.58 -6.05
C VAL A 65 -9.99 0.42 -5.81
N ASN A 66 -10.94 0.04 -4.96
CA ASN A 66 -11.98 0.92 -4.44
C ASN A 66 -11.87 1.01 -2.93
N GLN A 67 -11.88 2.23 -2.41
CA GLN A 67 -11.82 2.49 -0.98
C GLN A 67 -12.93 3.46 -0.59
N ARG A 68 -13.50 3.26 0.61
CA ARG A 68 -14.48 4.16 1.20
C ARG A 68 -14.30 4.22 2.71
N LEU A 69 -13.86 5.36 3.19
CA LEU A 69 -13.73 5.65 4.61
C LEU A 69 -14.88 6.58 5.02
N ARG A 70 -15.67 6.17 6.01
CA ARG A 70 -16.70 6.98 6.65
C ARG A 70 -16.34 7.17 8.11
N LEU A 71 -16.29 8.41 8.54
CA LEU A 71 -15.99 8.79 9.92
C LEU A 71 -17.13 9.64 10.47
N GLU A 72 -17.50 9.38 11.71
CA GLU A 72 -18.32 10.25 12.54
C GLU A 72 -17.43 10.79 13.65
N MET A 73 -17.27 12.09 13.68
CA MET A 73 -16.43 12.79 14.65
C MET A 73 -17.33 13.56 15.60
N ALA A 74 -17.13 13.39 16.91
CA ALA A 74 -17.84 14.17 17.90
C ALA A 74 -17.46 15.65 17.74
N GLY A 75 -18.43 16.49 17.44
CA GLY A 75 -18.25 17.94 17.38
C GLY A 75 -18.84 18.61 18.63
N ALA A 76 -18.48 19.87 18.87
CA ALA A 76 -18.94 20.63 20.04
C ALA A 76 -20.47 20.80 20.13
N ARG A 77 -21.19 20.73 19.00
CA ARG A 77 -22.64 20.90 18.92
C ARG A 77 -23.38 19.72 18.31
N ALA A 78 -22.74 19.01 17.39
CA ALA A 78 -23.28 17.83 16.70
C ALA A 78 -22.14 17.02 16.12
N ALA A 79 -22.36 15.71 15.88
CA ALA A 79 -21.42 14.89 15.16
C ALA A 79 -21.29 15.38 13.71
N VAL A 80 -20.07 15.39 13.20
CA VAL A 80 -19.75 15.72 11.80
C VAL A 80 -19.36 14.44 11.08
N ALA A 81 -20.14 14.11 10.04
CA ALA A 81 -19.80 12.99 9.17
C ALA A 81 -18.83 13.44 8.08
N SER A 82 -17.77 12.66 7.88
CA SER A 82 -16.84 12.78 6.76
C SER A 82 -16.80 11.48 5.99
N GLU A 83 -16.74 11.56 4.67
CA GLU A 83 -16.61 10.43 3.79
C GLU A 83 -15.54 10.69 2.75
N GLN A 84 -14.61 9.75 2.63
CA GLN A 84 -13.59 9.74 1.58
C GLN A 84 -13.81 8.53 0.70
N GLN A 85 -13.81 8.73 -0.61
CA GLN A 85 -13.90 7.68 -1.61
C GLN A 85 -12.71 7.78 -2.55
N SER A 86 -12.10 6.63 -2.84
CA SER A 86 -11.01 6.52 -3.80
C SER A 86 -11.27 5.39 -4.77
N GLN A 87 -11.12 5.68 -6.06
CA GLN A 87 -11.13 4.69 -7.12
C GLN A 87 -9.83 4.78 -7.89
N MET A 88 -9.13 3.67 -8.01
CA MET A 88 -7.83 3.63 -8.65
C MET A 88 -7.73 2.43 -9.58
N THR A 89 -7.00 2.60 -10.67
CA THR A 89 -6.57 1.51 -11.54
C THR A 89 -5.06 1.60 -11.70
N GLU A 90 -4.35 0.56 -11.29
CA GLU A 90 -2.90 0.48 -11.39
C GLU A 90 -2.51 -0.65 -12.33
N SER A 91 -1.58 -0.39 -13.25
CA SER A 91 -1.07 -1.40 -14.17
C SER A 91 -0.27 -2.48 -13.42
N ARG A 92 -0.20 -3.69 -13.99
CA ARG A 92 0.49 -4.82 -13.36
C ARG A 92 1.97 -4.57 -13.13
N ASP A 93 2.61 -3.80 -14.00
CA ASP A 93 4.02 -3.39 -13.89
C ASP A 93 4.25 -2.22 -12.91
N GLY A 94 3.17 -1.61 -12.36
CA GLY A 94 3.25 -0.49 -11.43
C GLY A 94 3.67 0.83 -12.08
N LYS A 95 3.61 0.95 -13.41
CA LYS A 95 4.05 2.15 -14.13
C LYS A 95 2.94 3.12 -14.48
N LYS A 96 1.69 2.71 -14.36
CA LYS A 96 0.52 3.53 -14.69
C LYS A 96 -0.49 3.49 -13.56
N LEU A 97 -0.96 4.68 -13.16
CA LEU A 97 -2.03 4.86 -12.19
C LEU A 97 -3.08 5.80 -12.78
N ARG A 98 -4.36 5.41 -12.72
CA ARG A 98 -5.51 6.31 -12.84
C ARG A 98 -6.15 6.42 -11.48
N PHE A 99 -6.57 7.63 -11.11
CA PHE A 99 -7.12 7.88 -9.79
C PHE A 99 -8.27 8.88 -9.82
N GLU A 100 -9.21 8.65 -8.91
CA GLU A 100 -10.26 9.59 -8.54
C GLU A 100 -10.46 9.53 -7.03
N HIS A 101 -10.36 10.68 -6.37
CA HIS A 101 -10.57 10.84 -4.94
C HIS A 101 -11.65 11.89 -4.69
N ARG A 102 -12.61 11.56 -3.83
CA ARG A 102 -13.70 12.46 -3.42
C ARG A 102 -13.76 12.55 -1.92
N THR A 103 -13.93 13.75 -1.40
CA THR A 103 -14.20 13.99 0.02
C THR A 103 -15.52 14.72 0.17
N THR A 104 -16.34 14.24 1.10
CA THR A 104 -17.61 14.83 1.48
C THR A 104 -17.60 15.08 2.98
N THR A 105 -17.95 16.29 3.42
CA THR A 105 -18.04 16.65 4.84
C THR A 105 -19.39 17.32 5.10
N GLY A 106 -20.10 16.84 6.14
CA GLY A 106 -21.43 17.35 6.45
C GLY A 106 -22.44 17.22 5.30
N GLY A 107 -22.30 16.17 4.46
CA GLY A 107 -23.15 15.93 3.29
C GLY A 107 -22.83 16.77 2.06
N LYS A 108 -21.79 17.61 2.09
CA LYS A 108 -21.35 18.44 0.95
C LYS A 108 -20.02 17.94 0.43
N GLN A 109 -19.88 17.80 -0.89
CA GLN A 109 -18.59 17.51 -1.51
C GLN A 109 -17.65 18.69 -1.29
N THR A 110 -16.52 18.43 -0.62
CA THR A 110 -15.49 19.43 -0.27
C THR A 110 -14.26 19.33 -1.15
N SER A 111 -14.02 18.15 -1.74
CA SER A 111 -12.89 17.96 -2.66
C SER A 111 -13.23 16.91 -3.70
N ILE A 112 -12.68 17.09 -4.90
CA ILE A 112 -12.56 16.07 -5.93
C ILE A 112 -11.20 16.24 -6.61
N VAL A 113 -10.48 15.13 -6.76
CA VAL A 113 -9.18 15.10 -7.45
C VAL A 113 -9.18 13.91 -8.39
N LYS A 114 -8.85 14.14 -9.66
CA LYS A 114 -8.77 13.09 -10.70
C LYS A 114 -7.54 13.28 -11.55
N GLY A 115 -7.01 12.17 -12.05
CA GLY A 115 -5.88 12.23 -12.97
C GLY A 115 -5.33 10.87 -13.35
N GLU A 116 -4.21 10.97 -14.05
CA GLU A 116 -3.38 9.82 -14.44
C GLU A 116 -1.92 10.11 -14.08
N ALA A 117 -1.19 9.08 -13.70
CA ALA A 117 0.24 9.14 -13.45
C ALA A 117 0.94 8.05 -14.27
N LEU A 118 2.08 8.40 -14.85
CA LEU A 118 2.90 7.51 -15.67
C LEU A 118 4.36 7.59 -15.22
N VAL A 119 5.00 6.46 -15.08
CA VAL A 119 6.44 6.33 -14.85
C VAL A 119 7.07 5.66 -16.07
N GLY A 120 8.04 6.32 -16.69
CA GLY A 120 8.75 5.80 -17.85
C GLY A 120 9.77 4.73 -17.50
N ASP A 121 10.40 4.15 -18.52
CA ASP A 121 11.44 3.11 -18.35
C ASP A 121 12.72 3.67 -17.73
N ASP A 122 12.96 4.98 -17.85
CA ASP A 122 14.05 5.69 -17.15
C ASP A 122 13.76 5.96 -15.67
N GLY A 123 12.61 5.50 -15.17
CA GLY A 123 12.13 5.66 -13.79
C GLY A 123 11.56 7.02 -13.46
N LYS A 124 11.59 7.99 -14.38
CA LYS A 124 10.98 9.31 -14.20
C LYS A 124 9.54 9.29 -14.69
N GLY A 125 8.72 10.18 -14.18
CA GLY A 125 7.33 10.22 -14.57
C GLY A 125 6.66 11.56 -14.33
N GLU A 126 5.37 11.58 -14.64
CA GLU A 126 4.51 12.75 -14.47
C GLU A 126 3.10 12.30 -14.11
N ALA A 127 2.48 13.02 -13.19
CA ALA A 127 1.05 12.95 -12.93
C ALA A 127 0.36 14.16 -13.56
N ARG A 128 -0.71 13.90 -14.32
CA ARG A 128 -1.57 14.92 -14.95
C ARG A 128 -2.94 14.86 -14.32
N PHE A 129 -3.40 16.01 -13.84
CA PHE A 129 -4.69 16.12 -13.17
C PHE A 129 -5.74 16.65 -14.17
N THR A 130 -6.89 15.99 -14.18
CA THR A 130 -8.09 16.46 -14.91
C THR A 130 -9.04 17.22 -13.99
N GLU A 131 -8.91 17.01 -12.68
CA GLU A 131 -9.56 17.81 -11.62
C GLU A 131 -8.59 17.95 -10.44
N PRO A 132 -8.14 19.18 -10.15
CA PRO A 132 -8.30 20.43 -10.93
C PRO A 132 -7.57 20.36 -12.27
N GLU A 133 -8.19 20.94 -13.31
CA GLU A 133 -7.69 20.87 -14.68
C GLU A 133 -6.33 21.59 -14.84
N GLY A 134 -5.49 21.04 -15.72
CA GLY A 134 -4.24 21.65 -16.16
C GLY A 134 -3.09 21.58 -15.17
N GLN A 135 -3.23 20.87 -14.04
CA GLN A 135 -2.15 20.69 -13.09
C GLN A 135 -1.30 19.48 -13.47
N THR A 136 0.01 19.62 -13.32
CA THR A 136 0.97 18.52 -13.48
C THR A 136 1.93 18.46 -12.31
N VAL A 137 2.39 17.25 -11.99
CA VAL A 137 3.37 16.99 -10.92
C VAL A 137 4.41 16.02 -11.45
N ALA A 138 5.69 16.39 -11.34
CA ALA A 138 6.79 15.52 -11.68
C ALA A 138 6.89 14.36 -10.67
N LEU A 139 7.12 13.15 -11.17
CA LEU A 139 7.36 11.95 -10.38
C LEU A 139 8.86 11.61 -10.45
N PRO A 140 9.59 11.72 -9.34
CA PRO A 140 11.01 11.35 -9.31
C PRO A 140 11.21 9.85 -9.53
N PRO A 141 12.45 9.41 -9.82
CA PRO A 141 12.78 8.00 -9.91
C PRO A 141 12.36 7.22 -8.66
N ASN A 142 12.01 5.95 -8.85
CA ASN A 142 11.52 5.06 -7.79
C ASN A 142 10.18 5.48 -7.16
N THR A 143 9.37 6.26 -7.87
CA THR A 143 7.99 6.51 -7.44
C THR A 143 7.16 5.23 -7.55
N LEU A 144 6.57 4.83 -6.43
CA LEU A 144 5.67 3.68 -6.32
C LEU A 144 4.23 4.15 -6.13
N PHE A 145 3.32 3.43 -6.78
CA PHE A 145 1.88 3.58 -6.63
C PHE A 145 1.33 2.64 -5.53
N PRO A 146 0.08 2.76 -5.12
CA PRO A 146 -0.47 2.04 -3.96
C PRO A 146 -0.31 0.52 -3.97
N VAL A 147 -0.54 -0.14 -5.10
CA VAL A 147 -0.38 -1.59 -5.19
C VAL A 147 1.09 -1.98 -5.30
N ALA A 148 1.88 -1.20 -6.04
CA ALA A 148 3.32 -1.43 -6.18
C ALA A 148 4.04 -1.36 -4.82
N ILE A 149 3.74 -0.37 -3.97
CA ILE A 149 4.38 -0.26 -2.65
C ILE A 149 3.95 -1.39 -1.71
N ALA A 150 2.69 -1.82 -1.75
CA ALA A 150 2.22 -2.96 -0.96
C ALA A 150 2.94 -4.27 -1.38
N ARG A 151 3.10 -4.50 -2.67
CA ARG A 151 3.85 -5.64 -3.23
C ARG A 151 5.32 -5.60 -2.83
N GLU A 152 5.94 -4.42 -2.89
CA GLU A 152 7.33 -4.23 -2.50
C GLU A 152 7.53 -4.48 -1.01
N THR A 153 6.62 -4.00 -0.14
CA THR A 153 6.66 -4.27 1.29
C THR A 153 6.61 -5.78 1.59
N ILE A 154 5.72 -6.52 0.91
CA ILE A 154 5.63 -7.97 1.06
C ILE A 154 6.89 -8.66 0.56
N ARG A 155 7.44 -8.22 -0.58
CA ARG A 155 8.68 -8.77 -1.15
C ARG A 155 9.86 -8.59 -0.19
N GLN A 156 10.04 -7.39 0.37
CA GLN A 156 11.09 -7.07 1.32
C GLN A 156 10.96 -7.91 2.61
N ALA A 157 9.74 -8.01 3.15
CA ALA A 157 9.47 -8.83 4.32
C ALA A 157 9.82 -10.32 4.09
N LYS A 158 9.48 -10.87 2.92
CA LYS A 158 9.83 -12.25 2.56
C LYS A 158 11.32 -12.47 2.35
N ALA A 159 12.03 -11.44 1.92
CA ALA A 159 13.49 -11.46 1.80
C ALA A 159 14.20 -11.33 3.16
N GLY A 160 13.46 -11.06 4.25
CA GLY A 160 14.00 -10.85 5.58
C GLY A 160 14.62 -9.47 5.78
N GLU A 161 14.30 -8.52 4.89
CA GLU A 161 14.77 -7.14 4.98
C GLU A 161 14.05 -6.39 6.11
N SER A 162 14.74 -5.43 6.72
CA SER A 162 14.21 -4.65 7.84
C SER A 162 13.44 -3.39 7.41
N GLY A 163 13.44 -3.04 6.13
CA GLY A 163 12.73 -1.88 5.60
C GLY A 163 13.35 -1.33 4.33
N PHE A 164 12.74 -0.27 3.82
CA PHE A 164 13.18 0.45 2.61
C PHE A 164 12.55 1.84 2.53
N ASP A 165 13.12 2.68 1.66
CA ASP A 165 12.60 3.99 1.30
C ASP A 165 12.07 3.98 -0.13
N ALA A 166 11.00 4.75 -0.38
CA ALA A 166 10.47 4.96 -1.72
C ALA A 166 9.84 6.35 -1.84
N GLN A 167 9.66 6.80 -3.08
CA GLN A 167 8.74 7.90 -3.38
C GLN A 167 7.33 7.31 -3.55
N PHE A 168 6.36 7.86 -2.83
CA PHE A 168 4.98 7.37 -2.85
C PHE A 168 4.04 8.41 -3.45
N PHE A 169 3.28 8.00 -4.45
CA PHE A 169 2.29 8.84 -5.08
C PHE A 169 0.90 8.18 -5.03
N PHE A 170 -0.01 8.82 -4.30
CA PHE A 170 -1.40 8.39 -4.16
C PHE A 170 -2.37 9.20 -5.04
N GLY A 171 -2.05 10.45 -5.34
CA GLY A 171 -2.85 11.33 -6.19
C GLY A 171 -4.03 12.01 -5.50
N GLU A 172 -4.13 11.98 -4.17
CA GLU A 172 -5.26 12.61 -3.43
C GLU A 172 -5.21 14.13 -3.41
N LYS A 173 -4.07 14.72 -3.69
CA LYS A 173 -3.81 16.16 -3.74
C LYS A 173 -2.86 16.47 -4.88
N VAL A 174 -2.94 17.71 -5.39
CA VAL A 174 -1.94 18.22 -6.35
C VAL A 174 -0.69 18.59 -5.58
N LYS A 175 0.14 17.59 -5.29
CA LYS A 175 1.44 17.78 -4.62
C LYS A 175 2.45 16.73 -5.09
N ALA A 176 3.73 17.04 -4.88
CA ALA A 176 4.82 16.11 -5.14
C ALA A 176 4.64 14.79 -4.37
N PRO A 177 5.18 13.67 -4.87
CA PRO A 177 5.24 12.42 -4.13
C PRO A 177 5.86 12.63 -2.75
N GLN A 178 5.38 11.88 -1.77
CA GLN A 178 5.95 11.84 -0.44
C GLN A 178 7.11 10.85 -0.40
N LEU A 179 8.17 11.17 0.30
CA LEU A 179 9.12 10.14 0.71
C LEU A 179 8.43 9.28 1.76
N VAL A 180 8.44 7.97 1.57
CA VAL A 180 7.99 7.01 2.57
C VAL A 180 9.16 6.18 3.07
N ASN A 181 9.31 6.10 4.38
CA ASN A 181 10.23 5.19 5.05
C ASN A 181 9.41 4.04 5.66
N ILE A 182 9.64 2.82 5.21
CA ILE A 182 8.95 1.62 5.68
C ILE A 182 9.92 0.80 6.53
N LEU A 183 9.52 0.51 7.76
CA LEU A 183 10.24 -0.33 8.72
C LEU A 183 9.46 -1.62 8.96
N ILE A 184 10.03 -2.75 8.56
CA ILE A 184 9.47 -4.08 8.76
C ILE A 184 10.00 -4.64 10.07
N GLY A 185 9.12 -5.03 10.96
CA GLY A 185 9.50 -5.42 12.32
C GLY A 185 8.79 -6.65 12.84
N LYS A 186 9.11 -6.98 14.08
CA LYS A 186 8.43 -8.08 14.79
C LYS A 186 6.99 -7.68 15.09
N LEU A 187 6.06 -8.62 14.88
CA LEU A 187 4.66 -8.45 15.23
C LEU A 187 4.51 -8.19 16.73
N PRO A 188 3.95 -7.05 17.16
CA PRO A 188 3.72 -6.77 18.57
C PRO A 188 2.77 -7.80 19.19
N LYS A 189 3.05 -8.25 20.43
CA LYS A 189 2.23 -9.26 21.12
C LYS A 189 0.73 -8.89 21.15
N ARG A 190 0.39 -7.62 21.37
CA ARG A 190 -0.99 -7.11 21.39
C ARG A 190 -1.73 -7.25 20.05
N LEU A 191 -1.01 -7.41 18.93
CA LEU A 191 -1.56 -7.57 17.60
C LEU A 191 -1.47 -9.02 17.08
N ALA A 192 -0.87 -9.93 17.84
CA ALA A 192 -0.76 -11.34 17.46
C ALA A 192 -2.14 -12.01 17.34
N ASP A 193 -3.11 -11.57 18.14
CA ASP A 193 -4.45 -12.17 18.24
C ASP A 193 -5.52 -11.45 17.42
N VAL A 194 -5.12 -10.60 16.45
CA VAL A 194 -6.08 -10.02 15.51
C VAL A 194 -6.76 -11.14 14.75
N LYS A 195 -8.08 -11.26 14.95
CA LYS A 195 -8.87 -12.37 14.40
C LYS A 195 -9.10 -12.23 12.91
N ILE A 196 -9.15 -13.35 12.23
CA ILE A 196 -9.67 -13.43 10.86
C ILE A 196 -11.21 -13.45 10.98
N PRO A 197 -11.94 -12.61 10.22
CA PRO A 197 -13.39 -12.65 10.20
C PRO A 197 -13.91 -13.99 9.69
N GLU A 198 -15.10 -14.37 10.16
CA GLU A 198 -15.82 -15.55 9.66
C GLU A 198 -16.02 -15.46 8.14
N GLY A 199 -15.77 -16.55 7.44
CA GLY A 199 -15.78 -16.64 5.97
C GLY A 199 -14.50 -16.17 5.27
N GLY A 200 -13.53 -15.61 6.02
CA GLY A 200 -12.24 -15.18 5.50
C GLY A 200 -11.10 -16.18 5.70
N GLU A 201 -11.37 -17.32 6.35
CA GLU A 201 -10.34 -18.28 6.79
C GLU A 201 -9.51 -18.81 5.62
N GLN A 202 -10.14 -19.13 4.51
CA GLN A 202 -9.46 -19.66 3.31
C GLN A 202 -8.43 -18.68 2.74
N LEU A 203 -8.67 -17.38 2.88
CA LEU A 203 -7.74 -16.33 2.42
C LEU A 203 -6.55 -16.16 3.37
N ALA A 204 -6.69 -16.57 4.62
CA ALA A 204 -5.70 -16.41 5.66
C ALA A 204 -4.95 -17.69 6.01
N ASP A 205 -5.45 -18.86 5.57
CA ASP A 205 -4.87 -20.16 5.88
C ASP A 205 -3.43 -20.28 5.36
N GLY A 206 -2.52 -20.70 6.25
CA GLY A 206 -1.09 -20.84 5.95
C GLY A 206 -0.36 -19.53 5.65
N ARG A 207 -0.98 -18.35 5.86
CA ARG A 207 -0.38 -17.06 5.55
C ARG A 207 0.44 -16.49 6.70
N THR A 208 1.57 -15.89 6.35
CA THR A 208 2.44 -15.19 7.30
C THR A 208 1.93 -13.78 7.54
N ARG A 209 1.91 -13.36 8.81
CA ARG A 209 1.61 -11.97 9.19
C ARG A 209 2.89 -11.15 9.12
N ILE A 210 2.81 -10.04 8.42
CA ILE A 210 3.86 -9.04 8.28
C ILE A 210 3.41 -7.82 9.08
N TYR A 211 4.27 -7.32 9.96
CA TYR A 211 4.08 -6.05 10.65
C TYR A 211 5.07 -5.03 10.13
N TYR A 212 4.58 -3.85 9.78
CA TYR A 212 5.43 -2.75 9.39
C TYR A 212 4.88 -1.41 9.91
N ARG A 213 5.78 -0.43 9.96
CA ARG A 213 5.45 0.99 10.17
C ARG A 213 5.93 1.77 8.95
N ALA A 214 5.22 2.81 8.60
CA ALA A 214 5.55 3.71 7.50
C ALA A 214 5.43 5.15 7.98
N GLY A 215 6.50 5.94 7.83
CA GLY A 215 6.49 7.38 8.00
C GLY A 215 6.44 8.05 6.65
N PHE A 216 5.52 9.00 6.47
CA PHE A 216 5.32 9.74 5.22
C PHE A 216 5.79 11.18 5.37
N PHE A 217 6.71 11.61 4.53
CA PHE A 217 7.34 12.92 4.61
C PHE A 217 7.00 13.74 3.36
N ASP A 218 6.52 14.94 3.56
CA ASP A 218 6.27 15.85 2.46
C ASP A 218 7.60 16.33 1.86
N ALA A 219 7.63 16.52 0.53
CA ALA A 219 8.79 17.06 -0.15
C ALA A 219 9.07 18.47 0.39
N GLN A 220 10.28 18.68 0.94
CA GLN A 220 10.71 19.99 1.42
C GLN A 220 11.22 20.81 0.25
N ALA A 221 10.83 22.08 0.21
CA ALA A 221 11.21 23.01 -0.87
C ALA A 221 12.73 23.29 -0.92
N ASP A 222 13.44 23.07 0.18
CA ASP A 222 14.87 23.36 0.33
C ASP A 222 15.78 22.13 0.30
N GLY A 223 15.20 20.92 0.18
CA GLY A 223 15.95 19.66 0.15
C GLY A 223 16.75 19.34 1.42
N LYS A 224 16.56 20.11 2.50
CA LYS A 224 17.29 19.95 3.75
C LYS A 224 16.51 19.10 4.73
N GLY A 225 16.91 17.84 4.80
CA GLY A 225 16.52 16.92 5.86
C GLY A 225 15.06 16.47 5.80
N GLN A 226 14.82 15.33 6.37
CA GLN A 226 13.48 14.86 6.66
C GLN A 226 13.09 15.50 8.00
N GLY A 227 12.10 16.39 7.99
CA GLY A 227 11.46 16.87 9.20
C GLY A 227 10.69 15.74 9.90
N GLU A 228 9.74 16.10 10.74
CA GLU A 228 8.77 15.16 11.28
C GLU A 228 7.88 14.61 10.13
N PRO A 229 7.47 13.34 10.20
CA PRO A 229 6.54 12.79 9.21
C PRO A 229 5.21 13.57 9.24
N ALA A 230 4.63 13.82 8.07
CA ALA A 230 3.31 14.42 7.95
C ALA A 230 2.24 13.52 8.60
N TYR A 231 2.43 12.21 8.47
CA TYR A 231 1.68 11.19 9.20
C TYR A 231 2.45 9.87 9.24
N GLU A 232 2.06 9.00 10.16
CA GLU A 232 2.59 7.64 10.28
C GLU A 232 1.48 6.62 10.14
N MET A 233 1.82 5.46 9.62
CA MET A 233 0.94 4.29 9.57
C MET A 233 1.61 3.09 10.22
N SER A 234 0.83 2.21 10.82
CA SER A 234 1.28 0.86 11.13
C SER A 234 0.28 -0.16 10.61
N SER A 235 0.76 -1.33 10.21
CA SER A 235 -0.10 -2.34 9.62
C SER A 235 0.30 -3.76 10.03
N VAL A 236 -0.71 -4.60 10.16
CA VAL A 236 -0.58 -6.06 10.16
C VAL A 236 -1.22 -6.58 8.89
N THR A 237 -0.40 -7.01 7.96
CA THR A 237 -0.82 -7.49 6.64
C THR A 237 -0.41 -8.95 6.46
N LEU A 238 -1.27 -9.75 5.83
CA LEU A 238 -0.90 -11.10 5.40
C LEU A 238 0.03 -11.03 4.17
N ASP A 239 0.85 -12.03 3.99
CA ASP A 239 1.81 -12.12 2.88
C ASP A 239 1.18 -12.24 1.48
N ASN A 240 -0.14 -12.23 1.40
CA ASN A 240 -0.94 -12.13 0.19
C ASN A 240 -1.63 -10.77 0.00
N GLY A 241 -1.29 -9.77 0.84
CA GLY A 241 -1.72 -8.39 0.72
C GLY A 241 -3.02 -8.03 1.46
N ILE A 242 -3.61 -8.97 2.20
CA ILE A 242 -4.79 -8.67 3.02
C ILE A 242 -4.36 -8.00 4.31
N GLU A 243 -4.80 -6.78 4.54
CA GLU A 243 -4.58 -6.07 5.79
C GLU A 243 -5.59 -6.50 6.85
N LEU A 244 -5.11 -6.79 8.04
CA LEU A 244 -5.95 -7.23 9.17
C LEU A 244 -6.20 -6.11 10.17
N TYR A 245 -5.24 -5.21 10.29
CA TYR A 245 -5.21 -4.11 11.25
C TYR A 245 -4.33 -3.00 10.72
N GLY A 246 -4.70 -1.75 10.98
CA GLY A 246 -3.83 -0.62 10.72
C GLY A 246 -4.14 0.57 11.63
N THR A 247 -3.19 1.51 11.66
CA THR A 247 -3.34 2.84 12.25
C THR A 247 -2.97 3.90 11.23
N HIS A 248 -3.60 5.05 11.35
CA HIS A 248 -3.20 6.29 10.69
C HIS A 248 -3.09 7.36 11.75
N GLU A 249 -1.89 7.94 11.90
CA GLU A 249 -1.52 8.81 13.02
C GLU A 249 -0.99 10.13 12.48
N GLU A 250 -1.62 11.23 12.88
CA GLU A 250 -1.18 12.60 12.64
C GLU A 250 -0.74 13.25 13.97
N SER A 251 -0.18 14.45 13.92
CA SER A 251 0.31 15.14 15.12
C SER A 251 -0.76 15.38 16.18
N ASP A 252 -2.00 15.62 15.78
CA ASP A 252 -3.15 15.97 16.63
C ASP A 252 -4.05 14.81 16.98
N GLY A 253 -3.84 13.61 16.39
CA GLY A 253 -4.65 12.43 16.67
C GLY A 253 -4.40 11.29 15.71
N GLY A 254 -5.32 10.34 15.71
CA GLY A 254 -5.24 9.21 14.78
C GLY A 254 -6.44 8.31 14.87
N ILE A 255 -6.49 7.37 13.96
CA ILE A 255 -7.49 6.31 13.92
C ILE A 255 -6.79 4.95 13.89
N GLU A 256 -7.45 3.95 14.45
CA GLU A 256 -7.13 2.55 14.19
C GLU A 256 -8.29 1.90 13.45
N TYR A 257 -7.98 0.90 12.65
CA TYR A 257 -8.98 0.10 11.94
C TYR A 257 -8.67 -1.39 12.04
N ARG A 258 -9.73 -2.16 12.28
CA ARG A 258 -9.67 -3.62 12.48
C ARG A 258 -10.63 -4.31 11.53
N ILE A 259 -10.14 -5.34 10.86
CA ILE A 259 -10.95 -6.10 9.93
C ILE A 259 -12.14 -6.76 10.64
N THR A 260 -13.34 -6.63 10.05
CA THR A 260 -14.60 -7.21 10.54
C THR A 260 -15.27 -8.11 9.52
N ARG A 261 -14.94 -7.96 8.22
CA ARG A 261 -15.44 -8.81 7.14
C ARG A 261 -14.36 -8.99 6.08
N LEU A 262 -14.28 -10.20 5.52
CA LEU A 262 -13.33 -10.54 4.48
C LEU A 262 -13.99 -11.51 3.49
N GLU A 263 -13.93 -11.16 2.20
CA GLU A 263 -14.51 -11.95 1.12
C GLU A 263 -13.51 -12.11 -0.02
N ALA A 264 -13.40 -13.32 -0.55
CA ALA A 264 -12.65 -13.56 -1.77
C ALA A 264 -13.40 -13.00 -2.99
N LEU A 265 -12.65 -12.44 -3.93
CA LEU A 265 -13.17 -12.04 -5.23
C LEU A 265 -12.62 -12.95 -6.34
N PRO A 266 -13.34 -13.12 -7.45
CA PRO A 266 -12.88 -13.98 -8.54
C PRO A 266 -11.59 -13.43 -9.16
N LYS A 267 -10.75 -14.34 -9.65
CA LYS A 267 -9.61 -14.00 -10.50
C LYS A 267 -10.08 -13.84 -11.95
N PRO A 268 -9.46 -12.94 -12.73
CA PRO A 268 -9.78 -12.80 -14.13
C PRO A 268 -9.36 -14.05 -14.93
N GLU A 269 -10.15 -14.40 -15.93
CA GLU A 269 -9.76 -15.37 -16.95
C GLU A 269 -9.07 -14.64 -18.09
N CYS A 270 -7.74 -14.53 -18.02
CA CYS A 270 -6.94 -13.89 -19.05
C CYS A 270 -6.62 -14.87 -20.18
N LYS A 271 -6.89 -14.46 -21.40
CA LYS A 271 -6.57 -15.22 -22.64
C LYS A 271 -5.19 -14.80 -23.15
#